data_771dcbca8397ff28e5ec78e39fc1b390
#
_entry.id   771dcbca8397ff28e5ec78e39fc1b390
#
_cell.length_a   1.000
_cell.length_b   1.000
_cell.length_c   1.000
_cell.angle_alpha   90.00
_cell.angle_beta   90.00
_cell.angle_gamma   90.00
#
_symmetry.space_group_name_H-M   'P 1'
#
loop_
_entity.id
_entity.type
_entity.pdbx_description
1 polymer ?
#
loop_
_entity_poly.entity_id
_entity_poly.type
_entity_poly.pdbx_seq_one_letter_code
_entity_poly.pdbx_strand_id
1 'polypeptide(L)'
;MQQPPLPTSNETIAIKAAAGFHTEDTRPGTEAEIEFLFTRAIEFRQETIYFIIIDRFCDGNPSNNEGPNPALYDATRQKWGKYWGGDLQGIISKLDYLKQMGITAIWISPIFEQVEELQFEFAAMHGYWTKDFKRINPRFVAKDEETSLYTCAVFDQLIKEMHDRGMKLILDIVCNHSSPDVGGHKGELYDDGVLIADFYHDTNNWYHHNGEVTDWENQWQLENCEMAGLADFNESNPDFRNYIKTAIKAWLDRGVDALRVDTVKHMPIWFWQEFNADLQTHKPSVFAFGEWGFSKPWDHGSVNFANQSGMTILDFAFCEAVRAAIAKGSEGGFHLIQDILNLDHLYNTATELITFIDNHDMPRFQSLNGDPALLRLAVNLILTSRGIPCIYYGTEQYLHNDTNGGNDPYNRPMMERWDTDTPLYQDLQLFSKLRRLNPAVSLGSQIEKYITPDVFCYVRRYRDSRCFVAMNKGADTTIDIPATDLEDGEYRCILTRRSFEINHGHLFGLHLATKEMIVLSYVGERVKGQVIARVQLNGIKTQPGETVVLIGDCPELGNWDISKAYALEY
;
A
#
# COMPACT_ATOMS: atom_id res chain seq x y z
N MET A 1 -31.59 35.09 0.16
CA MET A 1 -31.03 33.96 -0.60
C MET A 1 -31.92 32.79 -0.30
N GLN A 2 -32.62 32.27 -1.30
CA GLN A 2 -33.50 31.12 -1.15
C GLN A 2 -32.63 29.87 -0.96
N GLN A 3 -32.92 29.05 0.07
CA GLN A 3 -32.35 27.72 0.21
C GLN A 3 -32.67 26.90 -1.03
N PRO A 4 -31.72 26.10 -1.54
CA PRO A 4 -32.02 25.15 -2.61
C PRO A 4 -33.08 24.17 -2.11
N PRO A 5 -34.00 23.71 -2.96
CA PRO A 5 -35.02 22.75 -2.57
C PRO A 5 -34.35 21.43 -2.17
N LEU A 6 -34.86 20.84 -1.08
CA LEU A 6 -34.51 19.48 -0.70
C LEU A 6 -34.80 18.53 -1.88
N PRO A 7 -33.93 17.53 -2.14
CA PRO A 7 -34.17 16.58 -3.20
C PRO A 7 -35.50 15.88 -2.99
N THR A 8 -36.30 15.84 -4.06
CA THR A 8 -37.58 15.13 -4.07
C THR A 8 -37.32 13.64 -3.92
N SER A 9 -38.24 12.92 -3.29
CA SER A 9 -38.17 11.53 -2.87
C SER A 9 -37.90 10.46 -3.96
N ASN A 10 -37.49 10.83 -5.15
CA ASN A 10 -37.14 9.93 -6.25
C ASN A 10 -35.66 9.94 -6.65
N GLU A 11 -34.82 10.73 -6.00
CA GLU A 11 -33.36 10.56 -6.06
C GLU A 11 -32.89 9.72 -4.86
N THR A 12 -33.38 8.49 -4.81
CA THR A 12 -32.71 7.44 -4.08
C THR A 12 -31.39 7.23 -4.83
N ILE A 13 -30.29 7.74 -4.27
CA ILE A 13 -28.97 7.18 -4.59
C ILE A 13 -29.10 5.73 -4.10
N ALA A 14 -29.54 4.86 -4.98
CA ALA A 14 -29.40 3.44 -4.79
C ALA A 14 -27.88 3.19 -4.76
N ILE A 15 -27.31 3.20 -3.55
CA ILE A 15 -26.12 2.39 -3.34
C ILE A 15 -26.64 0.99 -3.71
N LYS A 16 -26.34 0.58 -4.93
CA LYS A 16 -26.48 -0.82 -5.31
C LYS A 16 -25.55 -1.55 -4.36
N ALA A 17 -26.10 -2.01 -3.25
CA ALA A 17 -25.49 -3.09 -2.49
C ALA A 17 -25.19 -4.13 -3.57
N ALA A 18 -23.93 -4.51 -3.68
CA ALA A 18 -23.51 -5.51 -4.64
C ALA A 18 -24.51 -6.66 -4.51
N ALA A 19 -25.29 -6.88 -5.57
CA ALA A 19 -26.35 -7.86 -5.57
C ALA A 19 -25.72 -9.22 -5.27
N GLY A 20 -26.10 -9.84 -4.15
CA GLY A 20 -25.62 -11.16 -3.81
C GLY A 20 -25.51 -11.50 -2.33
N PHE A 21 -26.07 -10.72 -1.41
CA PHE A 21 -26.25 -11.20 -0.06
C PHE A 21 -27.48 -12.11 -0.02
N HIS A 22 -27.26 -13.41 -0.19
CA HIS A 22 -28.25 -14.40 0.21
C HIS A 22 -28.23 -14.52 1.73
N THR A 23 -29.36 -14.20 2.34
CA THR A 23 -29.58 -14.16 3.80
C THR A 23 -29.76 -15.54 4.42
N GLU A 24 -29.34 -16.61 3.79
CA GLU A 24 -29.54 -17.96 4.29
C GLU A 24 -28.27 -18.51 4.94
N ASP A 25 -28.38 -18.72 6.26
CA ASP A 25 -27.57 -19.58 7.12
C ASP A 25 -26.08 -19.23 7.23
N THR A 26 -25.77 -18.13 7.94
CA THR A 26 -24.39 -17.84 8.37
C THR A 26 -24.09 -18.45 9.73
N ARG A 27 -24.07 -19.77 9.83
CA ARG A 27 -23.20 -20.43 10.81
C ARG A 27 -21.75 -20.00 10.54
N PRO A 28 -20.82 -20.05 11.53
CA PRO A 28 -19.42 -19.83 11.21
C PRO A 28 -19.07 -20.79 10.07
N GLY A 29 -19.03 -20.21 8.87
CA GLY A 29 -19.02 -20.94 7.63
C GLY A 29 -17.75 -21.74 7.47
N THR A 30 -17.77 -22.69 6.58
CA THR A 30 -16.58 -23.35 6.08
C THR A 30 -15.55 -22.29 5.60
N GLU A 31 -14.28 -22.61 5.62
CA GLU A 31 -13.20 -21.72 5.14
C GLU A 31 -13.51 -21.07 3.77
N ALA A 32 -14.17 -21.81 2.88
CA ALA A 32 -14.57 -21.36 1.56
C ALA A 32 -15.70 -20.31 1.58
N GLU A 33 -16.64 -20.39 2.51
CA GLU A 33 -17.73 -19.39 2.66
C GLU A 33 -17.20 -18.10 3.27
N ILE A 34 -16.28 -18.21 4.22
CA ILE A 34 -15.59 -17.06 4.79
C ILE A 34 -14.74 -16.37 3.71
N GLU A 35 -14.01 -17.13 2.91
CA GLU A 35 -13.22 -16.61 1.80
C GLU A 35 -14.10 -15.94 0.74
N PHE A 36 -15.26 -16.50 0.42
CA PHE A 36 -16.21 -15.91 -0.52
C PHE A 36 -16.81 -14.59 -0.02
N LEU A 37 -17.17 -14.49 1.25
CA LEU A 37 -17.69 -13.26 1.85
C LEU A 37 -16.62 -12.16 1.84
N PHE A 38 -15.37 -12.49 2.08
CA PHE A 38 -14.28 -11.51 2.09
C PHE A 38 -13.81 -11.10 0.69
N THR A 39 -13.84 -11.98 -0.30
CA THR A 39 -13.41 -11.64 -1.67
C THR A 39 -14.35 -10.69 -2.40
N ARG A 40 -15.62 -10.57 -2.00
CA ARG A 40 -16.60 -9.70 -2.70
C ARG A 40 -16.77 -8.30 -2.12
N ALA A 41 -16.43 -8.08 -0.86
CA ALA A 41 -16.69 -6.83 -0.15
C ALA A 41 -15.50 -6.36 0.67
N ILE A 42 -14.28 -6.78 0.30
CA ILE A 42 -13.07 -6.41 1.03
C ILE A 42 -12.83 -4.91 0.83
N GLU A 43 -12.96 -4.19 1.90
CA GLU A 43 -12.43 -2.84 2.02
C GLU A 43 -10.90 -2.89 1.88
N PHE A 44 -10.27 -1.93 1.21
CA PHE A 44 -8.83 -1.98 0.89
C PHE A 44 -7.94 -2.18 2.14
N ARG A 45 -8.38 -1.73 3.31
CA ARG A 45 -7.71 -1.95 4.60
C ARG A 45 -7.52 -3.43 5.00
N GLN A 46 -8.25 -4.33 4.38
CA GLN A 46 -8.14 -5.78 4.63
C GLN A 46 -7.09 -6.45 3.73
N GLU A 47 -6.55 -5.72 2.77
CA GLU A 47 -5.55 -6.27 1.85
C GLU A 47 -4.21 -6.52 2.56
N THR A 48 -3.45 -7.43 1.97
CA THR A 48 -2.02 -7.63 2.21
C THR A 48 -1.32 -7.39 0.88
N ILE A 49 -0.55 -6.32 0.81
CA ILE A 49 0.11 -5.87 -0.41
C ILE A 49 1.47 -6.56 -0.55
N TYR A 50 1.81 -6.95 -1.78
CA TYR A 50 3.14 -7.41 -2.15
C TYR A 50 3.70 -6.52 -3.25
N PHE A 51 4.82 -5.85 -2.99
CA PHE A 51 5.44 -4.91 -3.92
C PHE A 51 6.51 -5.59 -4.78
N ILE A 52 6.40 -5.47 -6.09
CA ILE A 52 7.24 -6.11 -7.08
C ILE A 52 7.96 -5.06 -7.95
N ILE A 53 9.29 -5.13 -8.01
CA ILE A 53 10.05 -4.55 -9.12
C ILE A 53 10.03 -5.57 -10.26
N ILE A 54 9.34 -5.25 -11.35
CA ILE A 54 9.04 -6.20 -12.44
C ILE A 54 10.32 -6.84 -12.97
N ASP A 55 11.32 -6.02 -13.33
CA ASP A 55 12.59 -6.48 -13.89
C ASP A 55 13.37 -7.45 -12.98
N ARG A 56 13.11 -7.42 -11.66
CA ARG A 56 13.85 -8.18 -10.63
C ARG A 56 13.06 -9.33 -10.02
N PHE A 57 11.83 -9.55 -10.47
CA PHE A 57 10.97 -10.56 -9.87
C PHE A 57 11.11 -11.94 -10.53
N CYS A 58 10.72 -12.06 -11.77
CA CYS A 58 10.76 -13.34 -12.48
C CYS A 58 10.82 -13.12 -14.00
N ASP A 59 11.76 -13.74 -14.65
CA ASP A 59 11.87 -13.81 -16.12
C ASP A 59 10.93 -14.92 -16.62
N GLY A 60 9.81 -14.53 -17.19
CA GLY A 60 8.79 -15.44 -17.73
C GLY A 60 8.93 -15.67 -19.24
N ASN A 61 9.61 -14.75 -19.94
CA ASN A 61 9.79 -14.82 -21.38
C ASN A 61 11.18 -14.29 -21.82
N PRO A 62 12.22 -15.12 -21.82
CA PRO A 62 13.58 -14.67 -22.15
C PRO A 62 13.74 -14.04 -23.54
N SER A 63 12.75 -14.15 -24.43
CA SER A 63 12.85 -13.59 -25.78
C SER A 63 12.68 -12.06 -25.84
N ASN A 64 12.14 -11.44 -24.78
CA ASN A 64 11.91 -9.99 -24.69
C ASN A 64 13.02 -9.23 -23.95
N ASN A 65 13.92 -9.93 -23.25
CA ASN A 65 14.90 -9.35 -22.33
C ASN A 65 15.78 -8.25 -22.94
N GLU A 66 16.21 -8.42 -24.17
CA GLU A 66 17.07 -7.44 -24.86
C GLU A 66 16.34 -6.12 -25.17
N GLY A 67 15.02 -6.19 -25.37
CA GLY A 67 14.21 -5.04 -25.76
C GLY A 67 14.69 -4.35 -27.05
N PRO A 68 14.33 -3.07 -27.25
CA PRO A 68 14.79 -2.31 -28.43
C PRO A 68 16.29 -2.03 -28.42
N ASN A 69 16.90 -1.84 -27.24
CA ASN A 69 18.33 -1.59 -27.08
C ASN A 69 18.99 -2.70 -26.24
N PRO A 70 19.64 -3.70 -26.89
CA PRO A 70 20.28 -4.80 -26.17
C PRO A 70 21.41 -4.38 -25.23
N ALA A 71 22.00 -3.20 -25.43
CA ALA A 71 23.06 -2.69 -24.55
C ALA A 71 22.58 -2.39 -23.12
N LEU A 72 21.26 -2.26 -22.90
CA LEU A 72 20.65 -2.01 -21.59
C LEU A 72 20.38 -3.28 -20.79
N TYR A 73 20.51 -4.46 -21.40
CA TYR A 73 20.30 -5.76 -20.76
C TYR A 73 21.64 -6.38 -20.31
N ASP A 74 21.62 -7.06 -19.17
CA ASP A 74 22.76 -7.84 -18.67
C ASP A 74 22.33 -9.26 -18.27
N ALA A 75 22.52 -10.22 -19.19
CA ALA A 75 22.21 -11.63 -18.95
C ALA A 75 23.01 -12.24 -17.79
N THR A 76 24.14 -11.64 -17.40
CA THR A 76 24.96 -12.14 -16.28
C THR A 76 24.44 -11.69 -14.91
N ARG A 77 23.53 -10.70 -14.89
CA ARG A 77 22.97 -10.10 -13.67
C ARG A 77 24.01 -9.55 -12.71
N GLN A 78 25.11 -9.03 -13.25
CA GLN A 78 26.19 -8.43 -12.46
C GLN A 78 26.21 -6.91 -12.54
N LYS A 79 25.63 -6.33 -13.60
CA LYS A 79 25.50 -4.89 -13.77
C LYS A 79 24.15 -4.43 -13.19
N TRP A 80 24.18 -3.99 -11.94
CA TRP A 80 23.00 -3.68 -11.15
C TRP A 80 22.12 -2.58 -11.73
N GLY A 81 22.69 -1.64 -12.47
CA GLY A 81 21.96 -0.58 -13.16
C GLY A 81 21.28 -1.01 -14.47
N LYS A 82 21.40 -2.26 -14.90
CA LYS A 82 20.82 -2.74 -16.17
C LYS A 82 19.59 -3.62 -15.94
N TYR A 83 18.82 -3.84 -17.01
CA TYR A 83 17.74 -4.81 -17.02
C TYR A 83 18.25 -6.24 -16.83
N TRP A 84 17.49 -7.07 -16.11
CA TRP A 84 17.81 -8.46 -15.83
C TRP A 84 16.75 -9.46 -16.33
N GLY A 85 15.66 -8.96 -16.92
CA GLY A 85 14.72 -9.74 -17.69
C GLY A 85 13.43 -10.15 -16.98
N GLY A 86 13.12 -9.64 -15.80
CA GLY A 86 11.79 -9.85 -15.22
C GLY A 86 10.71 -9.15 -16.06
N ASP A 87 9.52 -9.78 -16.17
CA ASP A 87 8.44 -9.34 -17.06
C ASP A 87 7.04 -9.68 -16.51
N LEU A 88 5.97 -9.25 -17.22
CA LEU A 88 4.59 -9.52 -16.83
C LEU A 88 4.25 -11.02 -16.88
N GLN A 89 4.83 -11.78 -17.83
CA GLN A 89 4.63 -13.21 -17.90
C GLN A 89 5.24 -13.94 -16.69
N GLY A 90 6.37 -13.43 -16.18
CA GLY A 90 6.99 -13.90 -14.94
C GLY A 90 6.07 -13.70 -13.73
N ILE A 91 5.42 -12.52 -13.63
CA ILE A 91 4.43 -12.27 -12.58
C ILE A 91 3.27 -13.25 -12.68
N ILE A 92 2.68 -13.41 -13.88
CA ILE A 92 1.59 -14.36 -14.14
C ILE A 92 1.97 -15.77 -13.67
N SER A 93 3.18 -16.21 -13.97
CA SER A 93 3.68 -17.55 -13.60
C SER A 93 3.77 -17.79 -12.08
N LYS A 94 3.78 -16.72 -11.28
CA LYS A 94 3.94 -16.76 -9.83
C LYS A 94 2.68 -16.36 -9.04
N LEU A 95 1.57 -16.10 -9.70
CA LEU A 95 0.32 -15.70 -9.03
C LEU A 95 -0.16 -16.76 -8.03
N ASP A 96 -0.02 -18.04 -8.33
CA ASP A 96 -0.42 -19.11 -7.39
C ASP A 96 0.48 -19.14 -6.14
N TYR A 97 1.79 -18.91 -6.28
CA TYR A 97 2.72 -18.76 -5.17
C TYR A 97 2.31 -17.60 -4.26
N LEU A 98 2.01 -16.44 -4.84
CA LEU A 98 1.59 -15.24 -4.09
C LEU A 98 0.21 -15.45 -3.44
N LYS A 99 -0.74 -16.07 -4.15
CA LYS A 99 -2.07 -16.38 -3.61
C LYS A 99 -1.99 -17.34 -2.43
N GLN A 100 -1.18 -18.39 -2.52
CA GLN A 100 -0.97 -19.34 -1.43
C GLN A 100 -0.33 -18.68 -0.20
N MET A 101 0.59 -17.75 -0.40
CA MET A 101 1.17 -16.94 0.67
C MET A 101 0.14 -16.02 1.35
N GLY A 102 -1.02 -15.82 0.75
CA GLY A 102 -2.10 -14.99 1.29
C GLY A 102 -2.07 -13.54 0.79
N ILE A 103 -1.29 -13.24 -0.24
CA ILE A 103 -1.27 -11.92 -0.88
C ILE A 103 -2.59 -11.68 -1.59
N THR A 104 -3.12 -10.47 -1.45
CA THR A 104 -4.43 -10.08 -1.96
C THR A 104 -4.40 -8.86 -2.87
N ALA A 105 -3.30 -8.12 -2.84
CA ALA A 105 -3.02 -7.03 -3.76
C ALA A 105 -1.54 -7.05 -4.16
N ILE A 106 -1.26 -6.86 -5.44
CA ILE A 106 0.10 -6.78 -5.97
C ILE A 106 0.33 -5.35 -6.44
N TRP A 107 1.33 -4.69 -5.86
CA TRP A 107 1.86 -3.43 -6.36
C TRP A 107 3.03 -3.75 -7.28
N ILE A 108 2.97 -3.30 -8.53
CA ILE A 108 4.04 -3.44 -9.52
C ILE A 108 4.69 -2.08 -9.78
N SER A 109 6.01 -2.06 -9.96
CA SER A 109 6.74 -0.87 -10.42
C SER A 109 6.17 -0.34 -11.75
N PRO A 110 6.42 0.92 -12.13
CA PRO A 110 5.81 1.49 -13.32
C PRO A 110 6.08 0.65 -14.57
N ILE A 111 5.00 0.33 -15.30
CA ILE A 111 5.06 -0.53 -16.50
C ILE A 111 5.30 0.24 -17.80
N PHE A 112 5.28 1.55 -17.74
CA PHE A 112 5.25 2.44 -18.89
C PHE A 112 6.51 2.34 -19.75
N GLU A 113 6.42 2.78 -21.02
CA GLU A 113 7.57 2.84 -21.91
C GLU A 113 8.59 3.85 -21.38
N GLN A 114 9.83 3.40 -21.27
CA GLN A 114 10.95 4.12 -20.67
C GLN A 114 11.92 4.64 -21.72
N VAL A 115 12.80 5.55 -21.32
CA VAL A 115 13.94 5.94 -22.17
C VAL A 115 14.86 4.75 -22.44
N GLU A 116 15.39 4.67 -23.65
CA GLU A 116 16.19 3.54 -24.16
C GLU A 116 17.71 3.83 -24.18
N GLU A 117 18.18 4.61 -23.21
CA GLU A 117 19.58 4.98 -23.06
C GLU A 117 20.02 4.88 -21.61
N LEU A 118 21.33 4.94 -21.37
CA LEU A 118 21.90 4.96 -20.03
C LEU A 118 22.08 6.39 -19.54
N GLN A 119 21.62 6.68 -18.31
CA GLN A 119 22.09 7.82 -17.55
C GLN A 119 23.23 7.35 -16.62
N PHE A 120 24.43 7.84 -16.85
CA PHE A 120 25.65 7.32 -16.23
C PHE A 120 25.83 5.82 -16.53
N GLU A 121 25.51 4.91 -15.66
CA GLU A 121 25.56 3.46 -15.90
C GLU A 121 24.20 2.79 -15.65
N PHE A 122 23.14 3.58 -15.49
CA PHE A 122 21.81 3.11 -15.15
C PHE A 122 20.86 3.18 -16.34
N ALA A 123 20.19 2.06 -16.61
CA ALA A 123 18.99 1.98 -17.43
C ALA A 123 17.74 2.24 -16.58
N ALA A 124 16.64 2.57 -17.21
CA ALA A 124 15.36 2.83 -16.53
C ALA A 124 14.64 1.53 -16.06
N MET A 125 15.38 0.55 -15.53
CA MET A 125 14.84 -0.76 -15.14
C MET A 125 13.87 -0.67 -13.95
N HIS A 126 13.92 0.43 -13.21
CA HIS A 126 13.01 0.74 -12.09
C HIS A 126 11.66 1.27 -12.54
N GLY A 127 11.53 1.81 -13.77
CA GLY A 127 10.28 2.29 -14.35
C GLY A 127 9.95 3.78 -14.16
N TYR A 128 10.83 4.58 -13.52
CA TYR A 128 10.54 5.98 -13.17
C TYR A 128 11.04 7.02 -14.18
N TRP A 129 11.52 6.62 -15.37
CA TRP A 129 11.95 7.52 -16.45
C TRP A 129 11.05 7.37 -17.67
N THR A 130 9.76 7.62 -17.44
CA THR A 130 8.70 7.37 -18.42
C THR A 130 8.77 8.37 -19.57
N LYS A 131 8.67 7.84 -20.81
CA LYS A 131 8.48 8.65 -22.02
C LYS A 131 7.09 8.54 -22.62
N ASP A 132 6.35 7.44 -22.36
CA ASP A 132 4.98 7.27 -22.85
C ASP A 132 4.12 6.55 -21.80
N PHE A 133 3.15 7.25 -21.24
CA PHE A 133 2.24 6.71 -20.20
C PHE A 133 1.13 5.83 -20.77
N LYS A 134 0.99 5.72 -22.10
CA LYS A 134 -0.01 4.89 -22.77
C LYS A 134 0.59 3.65 -23.44
N ARG A 135 1.87 3.40 -23.26
CA ARG A 135 2.55 2.21 -23.78
C ARG A 135 3.28 1.48 -22.68
N ILE A 136 3.36 0.16 -22.79
CA ILE A 136 4.10 -0.69 -21.87
C ILE A 136 5.55 -0.81 -22.35
N ASN A 137 6.49 -0.89 -21.41
CA ASN A 137 7.88 -1.17 -21.71
C ASN A 137 8.00 -2.46 -22.55
N PRO A 138 8.63 -2.41 -23.73
CA PRO A 138 8.76 -3.59 -24.61
C PRO A 138 9.42 -4.81 -23.96
N ARG A 139 10.18 -4.61 -22.87
CA ARG A 139 10.80 -5.72 -22.12
C ARG A 139 9.82 -6.46 -21.20
N PHE A 140 8.63 -5.91 -21.00
CA PHE A 140 7.63 -6.51 -20.11
C PHE A 140 6.56 -7.31 -20.86
N VAL A 141 6.54 -7.23 -22.21
CA VAL A 141 5.60 -7.91 -23.08
C VAL A 141 6.32 -8.89 -24.00
N ALA A 142 5.58 -9.76 -24.72
CA ALA A 142 6.21 -10.65 -25.69
C ALA A 142 6.89 -9.87 -26.83
N LYS A 143 7.97 -10.39 -27.39
CA LYS A 143 8.82 -9.71 -28.37
C LYS A 143 7.93 -9.35 -29.55
N ASP A 144 7.23 -9.27 -30.15
CA ASP A 144 6.43 -8.83 -31.30
C ASP A 144 4.98 -8.46 -30.89
N GLU A 145 4.77 -8.29 -29.58
CA GLU A 145 3.48 -7.87 -29.06
C GLU A 145 3.33 -6.34 -29.11
N GLU A 146 2.11 -5.89 -29.37
CA GLU A 146 1.77 -4.47 -29.29
C GLU A 146 1.91 -3.95 -27.85
N THR A 147 2.60 -2.82 -27.70
CA THR A 147 2.86 -2.21 -26.39
C THR A 147 1.81 -1.18 -25.98
N SER A 148 0.94 -0.75 -26.90
CA SER A 148 -0.13 0.18 -26.60
C SER A 148 -1.03 -0.34 -25.48
N LEU A 149 -1.37 0.52 -24.53
CA LEU A 149 -2.31 0.19 -23.45
C LEU A 149 -3.65 -0.35 -23.97
N TYR A 150 -4.04 0.02 -25.19
CA TYR A 150 -5.33 -0.37 -25.76
C TYR A 150 -5.32 -1.79 -26.37
N THR A 151 -4.17 -2.37 -26.64
CA THR A 151 -4.05 -3.64 -27.39
C THR A 151 -3.16 -4.69 -26.72
N CYS A 152 -2.43 -4.36 -25.67
CA CYS A 152 -1.49 -5.27 -25.00
C CYS A 152 -2.23 -6.47 -24.36
N ALA A 153 -2.02 -7.66 -24.91
CA ALA A 153 -2.73 -8.87 -24.50
C ALA A 153 -2.20 -9.46 -23.20
N VAL A 154 -0.86 -9.40 -22.95
CA VAL A 154 -0.30 -9.94 -21.71
C VAL A 154 -0.75 -9.15 -20.49
N PHE A 155 -1.00 -7.84 -20.63
CA PHE A 155 -1.56 -7.05 -19.55
C PHE A 155 -3.00 -7.46 -19.23
N ASP A 156 -3.84 -7.68 -20.25
CA ASP A 156 -5.19 -8.19 -20.06
C ASP A 156 -5.19 -9.57 -19.40
N GLN A 157 -4.23 -10.43 -19.80
CA GLN A 157 -4.07 -11.72 -19.16
C GLN A 157 -3.68 -11.56 -17.67
N LEU A 158 -2.74 -10.68 -17.34
CA LEU A 158 -2.36 -10.41 -15.95
C LEU A 158 -3.56 -9.99 -15.11
N ILE A 159 -4.31 -8.99 -15.58
CA ILE A 159 -5.52 -8.49 -14.90
C ILE A 159 -6.52 -9.62 -14.68
N LYS A 160 -6.84 -10.38 -15.75
CA LYS A 160 -7.78 -11.48 -15.66
C LYS A 160 -7.34 -12.54 -14.66
N GLU A 161 -6.09 -13.00 -14.76
CA GLU A 161 -5.54 -14.05 -13.89
C GLU A 161 -5.48 -13.60 -12.40
N MET A 162 -5.23 -12.31 -12.15
CA MET A 162 -5.29 -11.73 -10.80
C MET A 162 -6.72 -11.69 -10.28
N HIS A 163 -7.66 -11.15 -11.06
CA HIS A 163 -9.07 -11.04 -10.66
C HIS A 163 -9.73 -12.41 -10.48
N ASP A 164 -9.40 -13.40 -11.31
CA ASP A 164 -9.89 -14.79 -11.15
C ASP A 164 -9.43 -15.41 -9.81
N ARG A 165 -8.32 -14.95 -9.26
CA ARG A 165 -7.81 -15.34 -7.94
C ARG A 165 -8.28 -14.44 -6.80
N GLY A 166 -9.11 -13.43 -7.07
CA GLY A 166 -9.56 -12.42 -6.11
C GLY A 166 -8.42 -11.52 -5.62
N MET A 167 -7.40 -11.30 -6.45
CA MET A 167 -6.28 -10.39 -6.18
C MET A 167 -6.49 -9.07 -6.92
N LYS A 168 -5.98 -7.97 -6.35
CA LYS A 168 -6.06 -6.62 -6.92
C LYS A 168 -4.71 -6.19 -7.48
N LEU A 169 -4.74 -5.43 -8.58
CA LEU A 169 -3.55 -4.79 -9.13
C LEU A 169 -3.44 -3.34 -8.68
N ILE A 170 -2.30 -3.00 -8.11
CA ILE A 170 -1.89 -1.63 -7.78
C ILE A 170 -0.84 -1.23 -8.80
N LEU A 171 -1.14 -0.22 -9.61
CA LEU A 171 -0.21 0.33 -10.59
C LEU A 171 0.58 1.49 -9.99
N ASP A 172 1.90 1.43 -10.08
CA ASP A 172 2.77 2.56 -9.73
C ASP A 172 2.79 3.58 -10.85
N ILE A 173 2.57 4.84 -10.51
CA ILE A 173 2.52 5.95 -11.47
C ILE A 173 3.39 7.11 -11.03
N VAL A 174 3.89 7.86 -12.01
CA VAL A 174 4.66 9.10 -11.80
C VAL A 174 3.90 10.25 -12.44
N CYS A 175 3.57 11.29 -11.67
CA CYS A 175 2.95 12.50 -12.22
C CYS A 175 3.89 13.71 -12.20
N ASN A 176 4.92 13.66 -11.38
CA ASN A 176 5.83 14.79 -11.14
C ASN A 176 6.79 15.03 -12.31
N HIS A 177 7.33 14.00 -12.89
CA HIS A 177 8.42 14.10 -13.86
C HIS A 177 8.34 13.05 -14.97
N SER A 178 9.11 13.30 -16.02
CA SER A 178 9.40 12.28 -17.03
C SER A 178 10.86 11.84 -16.94
N SER A 179 11.63 11.94 -18.02
CA SER A 179 12.99 11.39 -18.09
C SER A 179 14.07 12.42 -17.80
N PRO A 180 15.27 11.96 -17.36
CA PRO A 180 16.47 12.78 -17.33
C PRO A 180 16.98 13.08 -18.75
N ASP A 181 18.04 13.88 -18.83
CA ASP A 181 18.77 14.05 -20.09
C ASP A 181 19.59 12.79 -20.39
N VAL A 182 19.16 12.05 -21.40
CA VAL A 182 19.91 10.92 -21.98
C VAL A 182 20.08 11.19 -23.48
N GLY A 183 21.32 11.39 -23.90
CA GLY A 183 21.65 11.63 -25.30
C GLY A 183 21.07 12.91 -25.91
N GLY A 184 20.67 13.90 -25.11
CA GLY A 184 20.02 15.13 -25.57
C GLY A 184 18.50 15.04 -25.70
N HIS A 185 17.87 13.99 -25.13
CA HIS A 185 16.43 13.69 -25.22
C HIS A 185 15.70 13.88 -23.88
N LYS A 186 16.03 14.93 -23.12
CA LYS A 186 15.38 15.22 -21.84
C LYS A 186 13.90 15.50 -22.03
N GLY A 187 13.06 14.78 -21.29
CA GLY A 187 11.65 15.07 -21.22
C GLY A 187 10.89 14.88 -22.55
N GLU A 188 11.40 14.05 -23.48
CA GLU A 188 10.57 13.64 -24.61
C GLU A 188 9.36 12.84 -24.12
N LEU A 189 8.18 13.41 -24.28
CA LEU A 189 6.91 12.79 -23.87
C LEU A 189 6.08 12.41 -25.09
N TYR A 190 5.59 11.19 -25.08
CA TYR A 190 4.79 10.63 -26.18
C TYR A 190 3.35 10.32 -25.72
N ASP A 191 2.41 10.38 -26.65
CA ASP A 191 1.04 9.93 -26.51
C ASP A 191 0.76 8.78 -27.48
N ASP A 192 0.85 7.55 -26.99
CA ASP A 192 0.73 6.31 -27.76
C ASP A 192 1.65 6.29 -29.01
N GLY A 193 2.91 6.66 -28.79
CA GLY A 193 3.96 6.69 -29.81
C GLY A 193 4.08 8.00 -30.61
N VAL A 194 3.26 9.01 -30.33
CA VAL A 194 3.33 10.33 -30.97
C VAL A 194 3.97 11.34 -30.01
N LEU A 195 5.10 11.94 -30.39
CA LEU A 195 5.77 12.99 -29.61
C LEU A 195 4.85 14.19 -29.39
N ILE A 196 4.61 14.58 -28.14
CA ILE A 196 3.72 15.68 -27.75
C ILE A 196 4.42 16.80 -26.97
N ALA A 197 5.53 16.51 -26.29
CA ALA A 197 6.33 17.49 -25.56
C ALA A 197 7.81 17.10 -25.55
N ASP A 198 8.68 18.09 -25.38
CA ASP A 198 10.15 17.98 -25.34
C ASP A 198 10.68 19.11 -24.48
N PHE A 199 11.51 18.80 -23.48
CA PHE A 199 12.01 19.80 -22.52
C PHE A 199 12.80 20.93 -23.19
N TYR A 200 13.63 20.63 -24.20
CA TYR A 200 14.50 21.63 -24.86
C TYR A 200 13.75 22.51 -25.87
N HIS A 201 12.59 22.04 -26.36
CA HIS A 201 11.77 22.76 -27.32
C HIS A 201 10.35 23.04 -26.79
N ASP A 202 10.24 23.23 -25.46
CA ASP A 202 8.97 23.40 -24.74
C ASP A 202 8.32 24.77 -25.01
N THR A 203 7.69 24.91 -26.16
CA THR A 203 6.95 26.15 -26.52
C THR A 203 5.59 26.26 -25.83
N ASN A 204 5.11 25.17 -25.22
CA ASN A 204 3.77 25.06 -24.64
C ASN A 204 3.78 25.01 -23.10
N ASN A 205 4.95 25.19 -22.47
CA ASN A 205 5.14 25.16 -21.01
C ASN A 205 4.67 23.83 -20.35
N TRP A 206 5.03 22.72 -20.94
CA TRP A 206 4.80 21.39 -20.33
C TRP A 206 5.67 21.15 -19.10
N TYR A 207 6.82 21.83 -19.01
CA TYR A 207 7.82 21.64 -17.97
C TYR A 207 8.11 22.95 -17.22
N HIS A 208 8.52 22.81 -15.97
CA HIS A 208 9.18 23.87 -15.25
C HIS A 208 10.65 24.00 -15.71
N HIS A 209 11.12 25.22 -15.83
CA HIS A 209 12.51 25.55 -16.25
C HIS A 209 13.24 26.35 -15.16
N ASN A 210 13.02 25.98 -13.88
CA ASN A 210 13.57 26.73 -12.74
C ASN A 210 14.92 26.18 -12.23
N GLY A 211 15.48 25.17 -12.93
CA GLY A 211 16.71 24.48 -12.55
C GLY A 211 16.49 23.44 -11.43
N GLU A 212 17.57 22.94 -10.89
CA GLU A 212 17.58 21.86 -9.89
C GLU A 212 17.13 22.33 -8.50
N VAL A 213 16.54 21.41 -7.72
CA VAL A 213 16.30 21.59 -6.29
C VAL A 213 17.63 21.73 -5.57
N THR A 214 17.85 22.85 -4.90
CA THR A 214 19.06 23.14 -4.11
C THR A 214 18.79 23.21 -2.61
N ASP A 215 17.54 23.42 -2.21
CA ASP A 215 17.08 23.43 -0.82
C ASP A 215 15.88 22.48 -0.65
N TRP A 216 16.14 21.31 -0.10
CA TRP A 216 15.17 20.25 0.11
C TRP A 216 14.15 20.51 1.25
N GLU A 217 14.32 21.61 1.99
CA GLU A 217 13.34 22.09 2.98
C GLU A 217 12.43 23.19 2.38
N ASN A 218 12.71 23.64 1.17
CA ASN A 218 11.94 24.68 0.49
C ASN A 218 10.83 24.06 -0.37
N GLN A 219 9.60 24.07 0.12
CA GLN A 219 8.45 23.46 -0.56
C GLN A 219 8.24 24.02 -1.96
N TRP A 220 8.46 25.30 -2.20
CA TRP A 220 8.34 25.88 -3.54
C TRP A 220 9.36 25.26 -4.51
N GLN A 221 10.62 25.06 -4.08
CA GLN A 221 11.59 24.40 -4.94
C GLN A 221 11.22 22.94 -5.20
N LEU A 222 10.71 22.24 -4.18
CA LEU A 222 10.25 20.85 -4.35
C LEU A 222 9.13 20.74 -5.40
N GLU A 223 8.24 21.73 -5.48
CA GLU A 223 7.08 21.74 -6.37
C GLU A 223 7.35 22.37 -7.75
N ASN A 224 8.50 23.04 -7.97
CA ASN A 224 8.71 23.82 -9.19
C ASN A 224 10.12 23.67 -9.79
N CYS A 225 10.99 22.85 -9.21
CA CYS A 225 12.35 22.66 -9.68
C CYS A 225 12.63 21.16 -9.95
N GLU A 226 13.59 20.93 -10.82
CA GLU A 226 13.99 19.59 -11.23
C GLU A 226 14.59 18.79 -10.08
N MET A 227 14.19 17.55 -9.91
CA MET A 227 14.78 16.61 -8.99
C MET A 227 15.72 15.67 -9.73
N ALA A 228 17.00 15.65 -9.36
CA ALA A 228 18.01 14.75 -9.92
C ALA A 228 18.11 14.76 -11.47
N GLY A 229 17.96 15.92 -12.09
CA GLY A 229 18.04 16.10 -13.54
C GLY A 229 16.82 15.65 -14.32
N LEU A 230 15.75 15.21 -13.65
CA LEU A 230 14.50 14.78 -14.27
C LEU A 230 13.71 15.98 -14.79
N ALA A 231 13.08 15.83 -15.96
CA ALA A 231 12.22 16.89 -16.52
C ALA A 231 10.94 17.02 -15.67
N ASP A 232 10.82 18.11 -14.93
CA ASP A 232 9.75 18.39 -13.98
C ASP A 232 8.51 18.93 -14.72
N PHE A 233 7.38 18.26 -14.60
CA PHE A 233 6.16 18.67 -15.27
C PHE A 233 5.54 19.92 -14.65
N ASN A 234 5.02 20.79 -15.48
CA ASN A 234 4.25 21.95 -15.06
C ASN A 234 2.77 21.58 -14.88
N GLU A 235 2.36 21.32 -13.67
CA GLU A 235 0.97 20.98 -13.34
C GLU A 235 -0.01 22.14 -13.54
N SER A 236 0.48 23.37 -13.68
CA SER A 236 -0.36 24.51 -14.07
C SER A 236 -0.82 24.45 -15.54
N ASN A 237 -0.14 23.65 -16.37
CA ASN A 237 -0.51 23.43 -17.77
C ASN A 237 -1.75 22.52 -17.87
N PRO A 238 -2.87 23.00 -18.46
CA PRO A 238 -4.09 22.20 -18.58
C PRO A 238 -3.94 21.01 -19.55
N ASP A 239 -3.07 21.10 -20.56
CA ASP A 239 -2.84 20.02 -21.52
C ASP A 239 -2.11 18.86 -20.85
N PHE A 240 -1.10 19.16 -20.03
CA PHE A 240 -0.45 18.15 -19.19
C PHE A 240 -1.45 17.47 -18.24
N ARG A 241 -2.24 18.25 -17.47
CA ARG A 241 -3.23 17.67 -16.57
C ARG A 241 -4.24 16.78 -17.29
N ASN A 242 -4.70 17.21 -18.47
CA ASN A 242 -5.62 16.41 -19.28
C ASN A 242 -4.96 15.12 -19.76
N TYR A 243 -3.72 15.19 -20.26
CA TYR A 243 -2.98 14.04 -20.74
C TYR A 243 -2.80 12.99 -19.65
N ILE A 244 -2.22 13.38 -18.49
CA ILE A 244 -1.90 12.40 -17.42
C ILE A 244 -3.18 11.77 -16.84
N LYS A 245 -4.23 12.57 -16.58
CA LYS A 245 -5.52 12.05 -16.09
C LYS A 245 -6.16 11.09 -17.10
N THR A 246 -6.11 11.42 -18.39
CA THR A 246 -6.66 10.55 -19.45
C THR A 246 -5.89 9.24 -19.55
N ALA A 247 -4.56 9.28 -19.50
CA ALA A 247 -3.73 8.08 -19.51
C ALA A 247 -4.06 7.17 -18.32
N ILE A 248 -4.11 7.73 -17.10
CA ILE A 248 -4.39 6.93 -15.89
C ILE A 248 -5.81 6.36 -15.89
N LYS A 249 -6.83 7.13 -16.33
CA LYS A 249 -8.19 6.59 -16.47
C LYS A 249 -8.25 5.41 -17.44
N ALA A 250 -7.50 5.46 -18.54
CA ALA A 250 -7.47 4.35 -19.49
C ALA A 250 -6.88 3.07 -18.86
N TRP A 251 -5.89 3.18 -17.97
CA TRP A 251 -5.40 2.03 -17.17
C TRP A 251 -6.43 1.53 -16.17
N LEU A 252 -7.18 2.42 -15.52
CA LEU A 252 -8.28 2.05 -14.63
C LEU A 252 -9.39 1.31 -15.39
N ASP A 253 -9.69 1.71 -16.63
CA ASP A 253 -10.66 1.05 -17.52
C ASP A 253 -10.19 -0.35 -17.93
N ARG A 254 -8.87 -0.58 -18.01
CA ARG A 254 -8.28 -1.89 -18.28
C ARG A 254 -8.30 -2.84 -17.06
N GLY A 255 -8.73 -2.36 -15.90
CA GLY A 255 -8.92 -3.19 -14.72
C GLY A 255 -7.95 -2.94 -13.57
N VAL A 256 -7.08 -1.93 -13.65
CA VAL A 256 -6.26 -1.50 -12.50
C VAL A 256 -7.17 -1.13 -11.33
N ASP A 257 -6.91 -1.67 -10.14
CA ASP A 257 -7.79 -1.52 -8.97
C ASP A 257 -7.39 -0.36 -8.06
N ALA A 258 -6.08 -0.08 -8.00
CA ALA A 258 -5.53 0.93 -7.12
C ALA A 258 -4.26 1.54 -7.72
N LEU A 259 -3.84 2.68 -7.16
CA LEU A 259 -2.65 3.42 -7.60
C LEU A 259 -1.69 3.64 -6.41
N ARG A 260 -0.40 3.41 -6.67
CA ARG A 260 0.67 4.04 -5.89
C ARG A 260 1.18 5.22 -6.69
N VAL A 261 1.31 6.37 -6.05
CA VAL A 261 1.74 7.60 -6.71
C VAL A 261 3.10 8.02 -6.19
N ASP A 262 4.06 8.07 -7.10
CA ASP A 262 5.43 8.45 -6.83
C ASP A 262 5.55 9.94 -6.51
N THR A 263 6.53 10.31 -5.66
CA THR A 263 6.98 11.69 -5.40
C THR A 263 5.86 12.71 -5.19
N VAL A 264 4.80 12.36 -4.47
CA VAL A 264 3.64 13.27 -4.27
C VAL A 264 3.99 14.56 -3.53
N LYS A 265 5.10 14.58 -2.80
CA LYS A 265 5.63 15.77 -2.10
C LYS A 265 6.06 16.88 -3.06
N HIS A 266 6.36 16.53 -4.30
CA HIS A 266 6.94 17.40 -5.31
C HIS A 266 5.91 18.03 -6.25
N MET A 267 4.62 17.91 -5.92
CA MET A 267 3.54 18.61 -6.62
C MET A 267 2.58 19.24 -5.61
N PRO A 268 1.96 20.38 -5.96
CA PRO A 268 1.09 21.09 -5.03
C PRO A 268 -0.19 20.32 -4.72
N ILE A 269 -0.69 20.47 -3.49
CA ILE A 269 -1.86 19.73 -3.01
C ILE A 269 -3.12 19.93 -3.85
N TRP A 270 -3.30 21.11 -4.44
CA TRP A 270 -4.46 21.39 -5.29
C TRP A 270 -4.50 20.49 -6.54
N PHE A 271 -3.32 20.15 -7.12
CA PHE A 271 -3.23 19.20 -8.23
C PHE A 271 -3.74 17.82 -7.79
N TRP A 272 -3.31 17.33 -6.63
CA TRP A 272 -3.75 16.04 -6.11
C TRP A 272 -5.24 16.01 -5.77
N GLN A 273 -5.79 17.11 -5.28
CA GLN A 273 -7.24 17.22 -5.03
C GLN A 273 -8.03 17.13 -6.34
N GLU A 274 -7.59 17.85 -7.39
CA GLU A 274 -8.20 17.78 -8.73
C GLU A 274 -8.05 16.38 -9.32
N PHE A 275 -6.84 15.81 -9.28
CA PHE A 275 -6.52 14.49 -9.81
C PHE A 275 -7.38 13.40 -9.18
N ASN A 276 -7.42 13.32 -7.84
CA ASN A 276 -8.19 12.32 -7.15
C ASN A 276 -9.70 12.49 -7.30
N ALA A 277 -10.21 13.71 -7.28
CA ALA A 277 -11.63 13.97 -7.51
C ALA A 277 -12.07 13.49 -8.91
N ASP A 278 -11.24 13.70 -9.92
CA ASP A 278 -11.49 13.25 -11.28
C ASP A 278 -11.45 11.72 -11.41
N LEU A 279 -10.44 11.08 -10.81
CA LEU A 279 -10.33 9.61 -10.81
C LEU A 279 -11.48 8.94 -10.04
N GLN A 280 -11.84 9.47 -8.87
CA GLN A 280 -12.96 8.94 -8.08
C GLN A 280 -14.32 9.15 -8.77
N THR A 281 -14.47 10.22 -9.56
CA THR A 281 -15.65 10.41 -10.40
C THR A 281 -15.72 9.35 -11.49
N HIS A 282 -14.57 9.00 -12.08
CA HIS A 282 -14.47 7.98 -13.13
C HIS A 282 -14.62 6.55 -12.58
N LYS A 283 -13.91 6.21 -11.49
CA LYS A 283 -13.92 4.91 -10.81
C LYS A 283 -14.06 5.12 -9.30
N PRO A 284 -15.29 5.18 -8.75
CA PRO A 284 -15.51 5.46 -7.31
C PRO A 284 -14.84 4.49 -6.33
N SER A 285 -14.49 3.30 -6.79
CA SER A 285 -13.81 2.28 -5.97
C SER A 285 -12.28 2.36 -6.01
N VAL A 286 -11.70 3.31 -6.77
CA VAL A 286 -10.24 3.42 -6.86
C VAL A 286 -9.67 3.82 -5.50
N PHE A 287 -8.68 3.04 -5.05
CA PHE A 287 -7.87 3.36 -3.89
C PHE A 287 -6.53 3.93 -4.35
N ALA A 288 -6.02 4.95 -3.68
CA ALA A 288 -4.73 5.52 -4.02
C ALA A 288 -3.93 5.86 -2.76
N PHE A 289 -2.62 5.70 -2.87
CA PHE A 289 -1.68 6.11 -1.83
C PHE A 289 -0.43 6.72 -2.46
N GLY A 290 0.07 7.75 -1.80
CA GLY A 290 1.21 8.52 -2.27
C GLY A 290 2.51 8.18 -1.54
N GLU A 291 3.62 8.40 -2.23
CA GLU A 291 4.91 8.42 -1.60
C GLU A 291 5.25 9.84 -1.14
N TRP A 292 5.06 10.08 0.15
CA TRP A 292 5.63 11.26 0.81
C TRP A 292 6.98 10.86 1.42
N GLY A 293 8.01 10.85 0.59
CA GLY A 293 9.30 10.25 0.93
C GLY A 293 10.01 10.90 2.11
N PHE A 294 10.68 10.06 2.91
CA PHE A 294 11.59 10.43 4.00
C PHE A 294 10.99 11.40 5.02
N SER A 295 9.70 11.24 5.32
CA SER A 295 9.05 12.06 6.34
C SER A 295 9.58 11.71 7.73
N LYS A 296 9.94 12.73 8.46
CA LYS A 296 10.23 12.61 9.90
C LYS A 296 8.94 12.28 10.65
N PRO A 297 9.01 11.72 11.89
CA PRO A 297 7.82 11.36 12.70
C PRO A 297 6.79 12.47 12.92
N TRP A 298 7.09 13.69 12.65
CA TRP A 298 6.26 14.90 12.84
C TRP A 298 6.17 15.75 11.57
N ASP A 299 6.31 15.18 10.34
CA ASP A 299 6.13 15.92 9.11
C ASP A 299 4.63 16.29 8.96
N HIS A 300 4.31 17.52 9.33
CA HIS A 300 2.98 18.07 9.14
C HIS A 300 2.55 18.06 7.67
N GLY A 301 3.47 18.13 6.73
CA GLY A 301 3.19 18.03 5.30
C GLY A 301 2.60 16.68 4.93
N SER A 302 3.16 15.59 5.43
CA SER A 302 2.66 14.23 5.17
C SER A 302 1.27 14.01 5.75
N VAL A 303 1.01 14.49 6.98
CA VAL A 303 -0.30 14.44 7.62
C VAL A 303 -1.33 15.27 6.86
N ASN A 304 -0.98 16.50 6.48
CA ASN A 304 -1.85 17.36 5.69
C ASN A 304 -2.19 16.74 4.34
N PHE A 305 -1.19 16.16 3.68
CA PHE A 305 -1.39 15.46 2.42
C PHE A 305 -2.37 14.30 2.57
N ALA A 306 -2.14 13.39 3.51
CA ALA A 306 -3.02 12.24 3.77
C ALA A 306 -4.46 12.67 4.11
N ASN A 307 -4.63 13.79 4.80
CA ASN A 307 -5.95 14.28 5.21
C ASN A 307 -6.70 15.09 4.12
N GLN A 308 -6.00 15.65 3.13
CA GLN A 308 -6.58 16.63 2.21
C GLN A 308 -6.47 16.27 0.74
N SER A 309 -5.54 15.42 0.32
CA SER A 309 -5.30 15.09 -1.08
C SER A 309 -6.36 14.17 -1.70
N GLY A 310 -7.08 13.41 -0.86
CA GLY A 310 -7.98 12.34 -1.29
C GLY A 310 -7.29 10.98 -1.42
N MET A 311 -5.99 10.86 -1.06
CA MET A 311 -5.27 9.60 -0.98
C MET A 311 -4.52 9.48 0.34
N THR A 312 -4.28 8.25 0.79
CA THR A 312 -3.40 7.96 1.93
C THR A 312 -1.92 7.94 1.51
N ILE A 313 -1.01 7.59 2.41
CA ILE A 313 0.43 7.59 2.17
C ILE A 313 1.11 6.30 2.64
N LEU A 314 2.33 6.08 2.11
CA LEU A 314 3.32 5.18 2.70
C LEU A 314 3.76 5.69 4.07
N ASP A 315 3.67 4.84 5.10
CA ASP A 315 3.98 5.22 6.48
C ASP A 315 5.48 5.14 6.79
N PHE A 316 6.25 6.05 6.24
CA PHE A 316 7.70 6.13 6.48
C PHE A 316 8.04 6.32 7.95
N ALA A 317 7.24 7.09 8.70
CA ALA A 317 7.48 7.32 10.12
C ALA A 317 7.42 6.00 10.93
N PHE A 318 6.41 5.18 10.67
CA PHE A 318 6.29 3.86 11.30
C PHE A 318 7.38 2.91 10.83
N CYS A 319 7.71 2.91 9.53
CA CYS A 319 8.80 2.12 8.96
C CYS A 319 10.13 2.41 9.67
N GLU A 320 10.52 3.68 9.78
CA GLU A 320 11.78 4.06 10.44
C GLU A 320 11.78 3.72 11.93
N ALA A 321 10.64 3.88 12.63
CA ALA A 321 10.52 3.47 14.03
C ALA A 321 10.72 1.95 14.21
N VAL A 322 10.12 1.13 13.35
CA VAL A 322 10.28 -0.34 13.37
C VAL A 322 11.73 -0.72 13.08
N ARG A 323 12.35 -0.12 12.07
CA ARG A 323 13.78 -0.34 11.73
C ARG A 323 14.71 0.06 12.87
N ALA A 324 14.47 1.21 13.49
CA ALA A 324 15.27 1.68 14.62
C ALA A 324 15.10 0.77 15.86
N ALA A 325 13.86 0.43 16.19
CA ALA A 325 13.56 -0.34 17.39
C ALA A 325 14.01 -1.80 17.27
N ILE A 326 13.84 -2.44 16.13
CA ILE A 326 14.05 -3.88 15.97
C ILE A 326 15.38 -4.19 15.28
N ALA A 327 15.66 -3.61 14.10
CA ALA A 327 16.86 -3.94 13.35
C ALA A 327 18.12 -3.32 13.95
N LYS A 328 18.06 -2.03 14.33
CA LYS A 328 19.23 -1.29 14.85
C LYS A 328 19.40 -1.46 16.36
N GLY A 329 18.38 -1.98 17.07
CA GLY A 329 18.41 -2.17 18.51
C GLY A 329 18.66 -0.87 19.28
N SER A 330 18.15 0.26 18.76
CA SER A 330 18.42 1.58 19.33
C SER A 330 17.84 1.73 20.72
N GLU A 331 18.44 2.63 21.50
CA GLU A 331 17.94 3.03 22.81
C GLU A 331 16.48 3.52 22.68
N GLY A 332 15.63 3.11 23.62
CA GLY A 332 14.18 3.34 23.55
C GLY A 332 13.39 2.17 22.99
N GLY A 333 13.94 1.37 22.10
CA GLY A 333 13.33 0.13 21.62
C GLY A 333 11.90 0.30 21.13
N PHE A 334 10.96 -0.50 21.65
CA PHE A 334 9.55 -0.46 21.25
C PHE A 334 8.84 0.86 21.57
N HIS A 335 9.33 1.69 22.49
CA HIS A 335 8.77 3.02 22.74
C HIS A 335 8.83 3.91 21.48
N LEU A 336 9.84 3.73 20.61
CA LEU A 336 9.92 4.46 19.34
C LEU A 336 8.72 4.19 18.43
N ILE A 337 8.24 2.95 18.44
CA ILE A 337 7.05 2.54 17.68
C ILE A 337 5.79 3.14 18.30
N GLN A 338 5.68 3.08 19.64
CA GLN A 338 4.53 3.62 20.35
C GLN A 338 4.42 5.14 20.19
N ASP A 339 5.55 5.85 20.15
CA ASP A 339 5.57 7.29 19.94
C ASP A 339 4.93 7.67 18.59
N ILE A 340 5.18 6.87 17.53
CA ILE A 340 4.55 7.07 16.23
C ILE A 340 3.04 6.72 16.28
N LEU A 341 2.68 5.61 16.92
CA LEU A 341 1.27 5.22 17.06
C LEU A 341 0.45 6.24 17.86
N ASN A 342 1.07 6.94 18.79
CA ASN A 342 0.44 8.03 19.54
C ASN A 342 0.06 9.24 18.66
N LEU A 343 0.65 9.34 17.44
CA LEU A 343 0.32 10.38 16.46
C LEU A 343 -0.83 10.00 15.54
N ASP A 344 -1.38 8.79 15.65
CA ASP A 344 -2.48 8.30 14.80
C ASP A 344 -3.71 9.23 14.82
N HIS A 345 -3.94 9.94 15.93
CA HIS A 345 -5.03 10.90 16.07
C HIS A 345 -4.92 12.13 15.14
N LEU A 346 -3.75 12.36 14.53
CA LEU A 346 -3.53 13.44 13.55
C LEU A 346 -4.09 13.09 12.17
N TYR A 347 -4.26 11.80 11.88
CA TYR A 347 -4.78 11.32 10.61
C TYR A 347 -6.29 11.11 10.66
N ASN A 348 -7.00 11.47 9.59
CA ASN A 348 -8.42 11.18 9.47
C ASN A 348 -8.70 9.67 9.52
N THR A 349 -7.78 8.86 8.97
CA THR A 349 -7.90 7.39 8.95
C THR A 349 -6.52 6.74 9.02
N ALA A 350 -5.92 6.63 10.19
CA ALA A 350 -4.61 6.00 10.39
C ALA A 350 -4.59 4.51 9.96
N THR A 351 -5.74 3.84 9.94
CA THR A 351 -5.86 2.45 9.48
C THR A 351 -5.74 2.27 7.96
N GLU A 352 -5.69 3.36 7.19
CA GLU A 352 -5.45 3.35 5.75
C GLU A 352 -3.99 3.59 5.37
N LEU A 353 -3.13 3.98 6.32
CA LEU A 353 -1.69 4.15 6.08
C LEU A 353 -1.06 2.83 5.61
N ILE A 354 -0.19 2.90 4.60
CA ILE A 354 0.49 1.70 4.08
C ILE A 354 1.75 1.44 4.91
N THR A 355 1.72 0.39 5.71
CA THR A 355 2.82 0.01 6.60
C THR A 355 3.80 -0.93 5.90
N PHE A 356 5.08 -0.69 6.06
CA PHE A 356 6.16 -1.49 5.47
C PHE A 356 7.42 -1.43 6.35
N ILE A 357 8.43 -2.23 6.06
CA ILE A 357 9.72 -2.26 6.78
C ILE A 357 10.90 -1.95 5.88
N ASP A 358 10.74 -2.11 4.59
CA ASP A 358 11.70 -1.77 3.54
C ASP A 358 10.98 -1.65 2.19
N ASN A 359 11.67 -1.02 1.23
CA ASN A 359 11.23 -0.88 -0.15
C ASN A 359 12.45 -0.80 -1.09
N HIS A 360 12.22 -0.36 -2.33
CA HIS A 360 13.25 -0.27 -3.37
C HIS A 360 14.21 0.92 -3.25
N ASP A 361 13.97 1.85 -2.33
CA ASP A 361 14.76 3.08 -2.14
C ASP A 361 15.61 3.08 -0.86
N MET A 362 15.56 1.99 -0.12
CA MET A 362 16.32 1.85 1.11
C MET A 362 16.92 0.45 1.27
N PRO A 363 17.99 0.28 2.09
CA PRO A 363 18.51 -1.04 2.41
C PRO A 363 17.42 -1.97 2.94
N ARG A 364 17.42 -3.21 2.50
CA ARG A 364 16.50 -4.22 3.06
C ARG A 364 16.71 -4.36 4.56
N PHE A 365 15.63 -4.71 5.28
CA PHE A 365 15.70 -4.91 6.72
C PHE A 365 16.79 -5.93 7.10
N GLN A 366 16.90 -7.01 6.32
CA GLN A 366 17.90 -8.07 6.53
C GLN A 366 19.34 -7.57 6.34
N SER A 367 19.57 -6.54 5.52
CA SER A 367 20.88 -5.89 5.37
C SER A 367 21.25 -5.00 6.56
N LEU A 368 20.26 -4.52 7.31
CA LEU A 368 20.50 -3.77 8.57
C LEU A 368 20.82 -4.70 9.73
N ASN A 369 20.17 -5.87 9.75
CA ASN A 369 20.36 -6.89 10.78
C ASN A 369 20.10 -8.26 10.17
N GLY A 370 21.15 -9.07 10.06
CA GLY A 370 21.12 -10.39 9.43
C GLY A 370 20.36 -11.47 10.23
N ASP A 371 19.73 -11.12 11.36
CA ASP A 371 18.97 -12.08 12.18
C ASP A 371 17.55 -12.31 11.59
N PRO A 372 17.27 -13.51 11.05
CA PRO A 372 15.99 -13.80 10.43
C PRO A 372 14.81 -13.79 11.43
N ALA A 373 15.06 -13.99 12.71
CA ALA A 373 14.01 -13.93 13.72
C ALA A 373 13.56 -12.49 14.02
N LEU A 374 14.46 -11.51 13.93
CA LEU A 374 14.10 -10.11 14.06
C LEU A 374 13.35 -9.60 12.82
N LEU A 375 13.75 -10.03 11.60
CA LEU A 375 12.95 -9.78 10.40
C LEU A 375 11.54 -10.33 10.54
N ARG A 376 11.41 -11.56 11.01
CA ARG A 376 10.13 -12.22 11.24
C ARG A 376 9.26 -11.44 12.24
N LEU A 377 9.84 -10.95 13.36
CA LEU A 377 9.13 -10.09 14.32
C LEU A 377 8.65 -8.78 13.66
N ALA A 378 9.48 -8.12 12.85
CA ALA A 378 9.14 -6.87 12.19
C ALA A 378 8.01 -7.04 11.18
N VAL A 379 8.06 -8.09 10.35
CA VAL A 379 6.98 -8.41 9.40
C VAL A 379 5.69 -8.77 10.14
N ASN A 380 5.76 -9.60 11.17
CA ASN A 380 4.58 -9.99 11.96
C ASN A 380 3.97 -8.78 12.70
N LEU A 381 4.79 -7.81 13.09
CA LEU A 381 4.30 -6.55 13.65
C LEU A 381 3.46 -5.77 12.64
N ILE A 382 3.96 -5.52 11.43
CA ILE A 382 3.18 -4.77 10.42
C ILE A 382 1.92 -5.53 9.98
N LEU A 383 1.92 -6.86 10.01
CA LEU A 383 0.75 -7.68 9.69
C LEU A 383 -0.34 -7.64 10.78
N THR A 384 0.02 -7.31 12.01
CA THR A 384 -0.91 -7.25 13.16
C THR A 384 -1.19 -5.84 13.66
N SER A 385 -0.36 -4.87 13.33
CA SER A 385 -0.57 -3.45 13.65
C SER A 385 -1.67 -2.82 12.80
N ARG A 386 -2.00 -1.55 13.12
CA ARG A 386 -2.88 -0.72 12.29
C ARG A 386 -2.20 -0.44 10.95
N GLY A 387 -3.00 -0.12 9.94
CA GLY A 387 -2.56 0.12 8.57
C GLY A 387 -2.68 -1.09 7.65
N ILE A 388 -2.27 -0.90 6.41
CA ILE A 388 -2.31 -1.89 5.34
C ILE A 388 -0.88 -2.38 5.10
N PRO A 389 -0.55 -3.63 5.42
CA PRO A 389 0.82 -4.12 5.30
C PRO A 389 1.24 -4.27 3.85
N CYS A 390 2.44 -3.80 3.54
CA CYS A 390 3.11 -3.96 2.26
C CYS A 390 4.43 -4.69 2.45
N ILE A 391 4.59 -5.80 1.74
CA ILE A 391 5.78 -6.66 1.78
C ILE A 391 6.56 -6.46 0.49
N TYR A 392 7.82 -6.11 0.60
CA TYR A 392 8.71 -5.99 -0.56
C TYR A 392 9.11 -7.37 -1.08
N TYR A 393 9.13 -7.58 -2.40
CA TYR A 393 9.36 -8.90 -3.01
C TYR A 393 10.60 -9.61 -2.46
N GLY A 394 10.47 -10.91 -2.23
CA GLY A 394 11.53 -11.77 -1.73
C GLY A 394 11.83 -11.65 -0.24
N THR A 395 11.15 -10.78 0.51
CA THR A 395 11.32 -10.67 1.97
C THR A 395 11.03 -12.01 2.65
N GLU A 396 10.04 -12.75 2.18
CA GLU A 396 9.70 -14.09 2.67
C GLU A 396 10.77 -15.14 2.36
N GLN A 397 11.68 -14.83 1.43
CA GLN A 397 12.85 -15.65 1.09
C GLN A 397 14.13 -15.15 1.76
N TYR A 398 14.03 -14.16 2.66
CA TYR A 398 15.17 -13.49 3.31
C TYR A 398 16.14 -12.87 2.30
N LEU A 399 15.61 -12.43 1.15
CA LEU A 399 16.37 -11.87 0.05
C LEU A 399 17.00 -10.53 0.45
N HIS A 400 18.32 -10.43 0.36
CA HIS A 400 19.07 -9.21 0.60
C HIS A 400 20.43 -9.24 -0.13
N ASN A 401 21.07 -8.11 -0.21
CA ASN A 401 22.45 -7.97 -0.66
C ASN A 401 23.12 -6.84 0.13
N ASP A 402 24.27 -7.13 0.72
CA ASP A 402 24.92 -6.22 1.66
C ASP A 402 26.03 -5.38 1.02
N THR A 403 26.20 -5.47 -0.28
CA THR A 403 27.13 -4.62 -1.03
C THR A 403 26.77 -3.16 -0.78
N ASN A 404 27.76 -2.35 -0.46
CA ASN A 404 27.57 -0.94 -0.11
C ASN A 404 26.50 -0.70 0.98
N GLY A 405 26.42 -1.61 1.97
CA GLY A 405 25.43 -1.55 3.05
C GLY A 405 23.99 -1.81 2.59
N GLY A 406 23.81 -2.43 1.43
CA GLY A 406 22.49 -2.72 0.86
C GLY A 406 21.77 -1.52 0.27
N ASN A 407 22.45 -0.39 0.07
CA ASN A 407 21.86 0.78 -0.59
C ASN A 407 21.55 0.50 -2.06
N ASP A 408 20.71 1.35 -2.67
CA ASP A 408 20.44 1.31 -4.11
C ASP A 408 21.77 1.30 -4.92
N PRO A 409 21.88 0.43 -5.94
CA PRO A 409 20.88 -0.50 -6.48
C PRO A 409 20.91 -1.91 -5.83
N TYR A 410 21.71 -2.15 -4.79
CA TYR A 410 21.92 -3.48 -4.21
C TYR A 410 20.73 -3.99 -3.37
N ASN A 411 19.78 -3.13 -3.03
CA ASN A 411 18.50 -3.48 -2.42
C ASN A 411 17.50 -4.13 -3.41
N ARG A 412 17.85 -4.24 -4.71
CA ARG A 412 17.03 -4.76 -5.82
C ARG A 412 17.59 -6.04 -6.43
N PRO A 413 18.00 -7.07 -5.65
CA PRO A 413 18.49 -8.33 -6.23
C PRO A 413 17.38 -9.07 -6.97
N MET A 414 17.76 -9.90 -7.96
CA MET A 414 16.82 -10.80 -8.65
C MET A 414 16.27 -11.84 -7.68
N MET A 415 14.97 -12.09 -7.71
CA MET A 415 14.36 -13.16 -6.94
C MET A 415 14.53 -14.50 -7.65
N GLU A 416 15.27 -15.40 -7.03
CA GLU A 416 15.62 -16.71 -7.60
C GLU A 416 15.06 -17.89 -6.79
N ARG A 417 14.52 -17.61 -5.59
CA ARG A 417 14.01 -18.63 -4.68
C ARG A 417 12.51 -18.45 -4.45
N TRP A 418 11.80 -19.57 -4.37
CA TRP A 418 10.33 -19.64 -4.28
C TRP A 418 9.93 -20.72 -3.27
N ASP A 419 10.62 -20.76 -2.14
CA ASP A 419 10.43 -21.77 -1.12
C ASP A 419 9.19 -21.45 -0.27
N THR A 420 8.24 -22.38 -0.21
CA THR A 420 7.00 -22.24 0.56
C THR A 420 7.14 -22.70 2.03
N ASP A 421 8.28 -23.29 2.37
CA ASP A 421 8.53 -23.83 3.71
C ASP A 421 9.30 -22.85 4.62
N THR A 422 9.61 -21.64 4.13
CA THR A 422 10.26 -20.66 5.00
C THR A 422 9.30 -20.23 6.12
N PRO A 423 9.81 -20.04 7.35
CA PRO A 423 8.95 -19.61 8.46
C PRO A 423 8.19 -18.32 8.17
N LEU A 424 8.80 -17.39 7.43
CA LEU A 424 8.18 -16.12 7.11
C LEU A 424 7.08 -16.25 6.05
N TYR A 425 7.24 -17.14 5.06
CA TYR A 425 6.18 -17.46 4.11
C TYR A 425 4.93 -18.01 4.83
N GLN A 426 5.15 -18.91 5.77
CA GLN A 426 4.07 -19.51 6.57
C GLN A 426 3.39 -18.48 7.49
N ASP A 427 4.16 -17.56 8.07
CA ASP A 427 3.60 -16.48 8.88
C ASP A 427 2.75 -15.53 8.02
N LEU A 428 3.22 -15.17 6.82
CA LEU A 428 2.45 -14.35 5.88
C LEU A 428 1.11 -15.01 5.53
N GLN A 429 1.12 -16.30 5.23
CA GLN A 429 -0.10 -17.06 4.97
C GLN A 429 -1.07 -17.02 6.16
N LEU A 430 -0.54 -17.22 7.37
CA LEU A 430 -1.33 -17.23 8.59
C LEU A 430 -1.93 -15.86 8.92
N PHE A 431 -1.12 -14.81 8.88
CA PHE A 431 -1.54 -13.47 9.26
C PHE A 431 -2.40 -12.77 8.20
N SER A 432 -2.15 -13.01 6.93
CA SER A 432 -3.04 -12.53 5.86
C SER A 432 -4.44 -13.14 6.00
N LYS A 433 -4.52 -14.42 6.35
CA LYS A 433 -5.78 -15.07 6.71
C LYS A 433 -6.42 -14.45 7.96
N LEU A 434 -5.63 -14.21 9.02
CA LEU A 434 -6.14 -13.57 10.23
C LEU A 434 -6.71 -12.19 9.96
N ARG A 435 -6.05 -11.37 9.14
CA ARG A 435 -6.54 -10.02 8.76
C ARG A 435 -7.91 -10.07 8.09
N ARG A 436 -8.16 -11.08 7.30
CA ARG A 436 -9.47 -11.30 6.63
C ARG A 436 -10.54 -11.80 7.60
N LEU A 437 -10.18 -12.70 8.50
CA LEU A 437 -11.13 -13.34 9.41
C LEU A 437 -11.48 -12.47 10.62
N ASN A 438 -10.52 -11.71 11.15
CA ASN A 438 -10.73 -10.87 12.30
C ASN A 438 -10.67 -9.37 11.94
N PRO A 439 -11.80 -8.68 11.85
CA PRO A 439 -11.85 -7.28 11.49
C PRO A 439 -11.13 -6.37 12.50
N ALA A 440 -10.89 -6.84 13.72
CA ALA A 440 -10.08 -6.08 14.68
C ALA A 440 -8.66 -5.85 14.16
N VAL A 441 -8.08 -6.80 13.40
CA VAL A 441 -6.71 -6.70 12.90
C VAL A 441 -6.61 -5.70 11.75
N SER A 442 -7.58 -5.68 10.85
CA SER A 442 -7.55 -4.82 9.65
C SER A 442 -8.20 -3.44 9.87
N LEU A 443 -9.33 -3.38 10.60
CA LEU A 443 -10.15 -2.18 10.74
C LEU A 443 -10.09 -1.56 12.13
N GLY A 444 -9.55 -2.29 13.12
CA GLY A 444 -9.63 -1.91 14.52
C GLY A 444 -8.65 -0.83 14.96
N SER A 445 -8.98 -0.17 16.06
CA SER A 445 -8.03 0.66 16.80
C SER A 445 -6.94 -0.21 17.45
N GLN A 446 -5.77 0.39 17.70
CA GLN A 446 -4.65 -0.24 18.39
C GLN A 446 -4.47 0.42 19.76
N ILE A 447 -4.44 -0.39 20.81
CA ILE A 447 -4.38 0.07 22.21
C ILE A 447 -3.22 -0.64 22.89
N GLU A 448 -2.24 0.12 23.37
CA GLU A 448 -1.13 -0.40 24.19
C GLU A 448 -1.65 -1.06 25.46
N LYS A 449 -1.01 -2.16 25.86
CA LYS A 449 -1.29 -2.89 27.10
C LYS A 449 -0.09 -3.02 28.03
N TYR A 450 1.09 -3.12 27.44
CA TYR A 450 2.34 -3.19 28.17
C TYR A 450 3.50 -2.85 27.24
N ILE A 451 4.45 -2.05 27.71
CA ILE A 451 5.61 -1.67 26.93
C ILE A 451 6.87 -1.54 27.77
N THR A 452 7.96 -2.05 27.23
CA THR A 452 9.34 -1.83 27.65
C THR A 452 10.21 -1.66 26.40
N PRO A 453 11.50 -1.37 26.50
CA PRO A 453 12.36 -1.35 25.31
C PRO A 453 12.33 -2.68 24.52
N ASP A 454 12.12 -3.82 25.18
CA ASP A 454 12.20 -5.14 24.57
C ASP A 454 10.87 -5.88 24.44
N VAL A 455 9.84 -5.45 25.13
CA VAL A 455 8.51 -6.09 25.10
C VAL A 455 7.45 -5.09 24.71
N PHE A 456 6.57 -5.49 23.79
CA PHE A 456 5.43 -4.70 23.37
C PHE A 456 4.17 -5.54 23.31
N CYS A 457 3.16 -5.15 24.09
CA CYS A 457 1.85 -5.78 24.09
C CYS A 457 0.78 -4.77 23.74
N TYR A 458 -0.10 -5.15 22.83
CA TYR A 458 -1.25 -4.32 22.43
C TYR A 458 -2.46 -5.16 22.09
N VAL A 459 -3.63 -4.53 22.07
CA VAL A 459 -4.85 -5.13 21.55
C VAL A 459 -5.34 -4.35 20.34
N ARG A 460 -5.77 -5.07 19.31
CA ARG A 460 -6.59 -4.54 18.22
C ARG A 460 -8.05 -4.73 18.59
N ARG A 461 -8.87 -3.69 18.43
CA ARG A 461 -10.26 -3.71 18.80
C ARG A 461 -11.16 -3.15 17.70
N TYR A 462 -12.14 -3.92 17.30
CA TYR A 462 -13.18 -3.49 16.38
C TYR A 462 -14.52 -4.13 16.79
N ARG A 463 -15.48 -3.32 17.22
CA ARG A 463 -16.73 -3.80 17.81
C ARG A 463 -16.45 -4.85 18.90
N ASP A 464 -17.02 -6.05 18.76
CA ASP A 464 -16.79 -7.16 19.71
C ASP A 464 -15.57 -8.02 19.37
N SER A 465 -14.96 -7.81 18.21
CA SER A 465 -13.76 -8.54 17.83
C SER A 465 -12.50 -7.97 18.48
N ARG A 466 -11.59 -8.85 18.88
CA ARG A 466 -10.32 -8.52 19.56
C ARG A 466 -9.18 -9.35 18.98
N CYS A 467 -7.99 -8.75 18.97
CA CYS A 467 -6.75 -9.49 18.75
C CYS A 467 -5.68 -8.94 19.69
N PHE A 468 -5.30 -9.73 20.66
CA PHE A 468 -4.22 -9.40 21.59
C PHE A 468 -2.88 -9.92 21.02
N VAL A 469 -1.89 -9.06 21.06
CA VAL A 469 -0.54 -9.34 20.57
C VAL A 469 0.45 -9.01 21.66
N ALA A 470 1.38 -9.92 21.93
CA ALA A 470 2.53 -9.71 22.79
C ALA A 470 3.80 -10.15 22.06
N MET A 471 4.82 -9.30 22.02
CA MET A 471 6.09 -9.59 21.36
C MET A 471 7.27 -9.22 22.25
N ASN A 472 8.32 -10.03 22.16
CA ASN A 472 9.58 -9.84 22.88
C ASN A 472 10.74 -9.96 21.88
N LYS A 473 11.59 -8.93 21.78
CA LYS A 473 12.83 -8.98 20.99
C LYS A 473 14.09 -9.23 21.85
N GLY A 474 13.95 -9.12 23.17
CA GLY A 474 15.02 -9.27 24.15
C GLY A 474 15.16 -10.67 24.72
N ALA A 475 15.70 -10.78 25.91
CA ALA A 475 15.84 -12.04 26.66
C ALA A 475 14.49 -12.58 27.12
N ASP A 476 14.44 -13.87 27.46
CA ASP A 476 13.26 -14.52 28.03
C ASP A 476 12.73 -13.72 29.23
N THR A 477 11.44 -13.51 29.27
CA THR A 477 10.78 -12.76 30.33
C THR A 477 9.41 -13.31 30.66
N THR A 478 8.92 -12.99 31.86
CA THR A 478 7.55 -13.31 32.27
C THR A 478 6.89 -12.05 32.81
N ILE A 479 5.71 -11.75 32.32
CA ILE A 479 4.96 -10.54 32.63
C ILE A 479 3.50 -10.85 32.95
N ASP A 480 2.84 -9.92 33.65
CA ASP A 480 1.40 -9.93 33.88
C ASP A 480 0.72 -8.83 33.07
N ILE A 481 -0.38 -9.14 32.41
CA ILE A 481 -1.18 -8.18 31.66
C ILE A 481 -2.54 -8.02 32.37
N PRO A 482 -2.76 -6.92 33.10
CA PRO A 482 -3.96 -6.77 33.93
C PRO A 482 -5.23 -6.48 33.14
N ALA A 483 -5.13 -6.12 31.86
CA ALA A 483 -6.29 -5.78 31.03
C ALA A 483 -6.01 -6.12 29.55
N THR A 484 -6.32 -7.34 29.14
CA THR A 484 -6.14 -7.81 27.75
C THR A 484 -7.24 -7.35 26.81
N ASP A 485 -8.39 -6.87 27.32
CA ASP A 485 -9.65 -6.64 26.60
C ASP A 485 -10.24 -7.91 25.95
N LEU A 486 -9.69 -9.07 26.23
CA LEU A 486 -10.25 -10.36 25.84
C LEU A 486 -11.29 -10.83 26.87
N GLU A 487 -12.28 -11.56 26.42
CA GLU A 487 -13.25 -12.22 27.31
C GLU A 487 -12.58 -13.35 28.08
N ASP A 488 -13.16 -13.68 29.26
CA ASP A 488 -12.67 -14.79 30.08
C ASP A 488 -12.80 -16.11 29.34
N GLY A 489 -11.75 -16.93 29.42
CA GLY A 489 -11.71 -18.24 28.80
C GLY A 489 -10.32 -18.69 28.35
N GLU A 490 -10.28 -19.85 27.73
CA GLU A 490 -9.04 -20.44 27.18
C GLU A 490 -8.83 -19.95 25.76
N TYR A 491 -7.63 -19.41 25.49
CA TYR A 491 -7.18 -18.97 24.18
C TYR A 491 -5.98 -19.76 23.73
N ARG A 492 -5.93 -20.10 22.43
CA ARG A 492 -4.78 -20.75 21.83
C ARG A 492 -4.05 -19.78 20.91
N CYS A 493 -2.76 -19.57 21.18
CA CYS A 493 -1.92 -18.74 20.31
C CYS A 493 -1.90 -19.29 18.89
N ILE A 494 -2.14 -18.41 17.91
CA ILE A 494 -2.21 -18.83 16.50
C ILE A 494 -0.84 -19.23 15.94
N LEU A 495 0.26 -18.65 16.44
CA LEU A 495 1.63 -18.96 16.02
C LEU A 495 2.19 -20.19 16.73
N THR A 496 2.20 -20.16 18.07
CA THR A 496 2.92 -21.13 18.89
C THR A 496 2.08 -22.33 19.31
N ARG A 497 0.75 -22.25 19.14
CA ARG A 497 -0.25 -23.24 19.59
C ARG A 497 -0.30 -23.42 21.13
N ARG A 498 0.42 -22.63 21.90
CA ARG A 498 0.32 -22.59 23.37
C ARG A 498 -1.05 -22.10 23.80
N SER A 499 -1.58 -22.71 24.88
CA SER A 499 -2.85 -22.25 25.50
C SER A 499 -2.58 -21.25 26.62
N PHE A 500 -3.50 -20.28 26.73
CA PHE A 500 -3.49 -19.22 27.73
C PHE A 500 -4.89 -19.06 28.29
N GLU A 501 -4.99 -18.83 29.60
CA GLU A 501 -6.27 -18.60 30.28
C GLU A 501 -6.42 -17.11 30.63
N ILE A 502 -7.52 -16.53 30.24
CA ILE A 502 -7.90 -15.16 30.59
C ILE A 502 -8.90 -15.24 31.73
N ASN A 503 -8.59 -14.59 32.85
CA ASN A 503 -9.41 -14.56 34.05
C ASN A 503 -9.69 -13.11 34.48
N HIS A 504 -10.95 -12.68 34.45
CA HIS A 504 -11.36 -11.28 34.72
C HIS A 504 -10.63 -10.27 33.83
N GLY A 505 -10.42 -10.66 32.55
CA GLY A 505 -9.69 -9.85 31.57
C GLY A 505 -8.17 -9.84 31.77
N HIS A 506 -7.64 -10.58 32.75
CA HIS A 506 -6.21 -10.65 33.09
C HIS A 506 -5.54 -11.86 32.44
N LEU A 507 -4.31 -11.69 32.00
CA LEU A 507 -3.39 -12.75 31.58
C LEU A 507 -2.21 -12.75 32.54
N PHE A 508 -2.18 -13.73 33.44
CA PHE A 508 -1.13 -13.89 34.45
C PHE A 508 0.01 -14.78 33.94
N GLY A 509 1.24 -14.42 34.32
CA GLY A 509 2.43 -15.24 34.06
C GLY A 509 2.67 -15.47 32.57
N LEU A 510 2.42 -14.49 31.70
CA LEU A 510 2.72 -14.58 30.29
C LEU A 510 4.23 -14.72 30.10
N HIS A 511 4.70 -15.92 29.82
CA HIS A 511 6.07 -16.17 29.45
C HIS A 511 6.28 -15.89 27.97
N LEU A 512 7.24 -15.02 27.66
CA LEU A 512 7.70 -14.66 26.32
C LEU A 512 9.17 -15.06 26.17
N ALA A 513 9.43 -16.02 25.30
CA ALA A 513 10.80 -16.38 24.96
C ALA A 513 11.50 -15.27 24.15
N THR A 514 12.82 -15.37 24.03
CA THR A 514 13.60 -14.47 23.16
C THR A 514 13.07 -14.50 21.74
N LYS A 515 12.79 -13.34 21.15
CA LYS A 515 12.29 -13.13 19.79
C LYS A 515 10.97 -13.87 19.51
N GLU A 516 10.12 -13.97 20.50
CA GLU A 516 8.81 -14.63 20.41
C GLU A 516 7.68 -13.62 20.22
N MET A 517 6.64 -14.04 19.52
CA MET A 517 5.36 -13.34 19.39
C MET A 517 4.21 -14.29 19.79
N ILE A 518 3.31 -13.80 20.62
CA ILE A 518 2.06 -14.45 21.00
C ILE A 518 0.91 -13.65 20.42
N VAL A 519 -0.03 -14.35 19.77
CA VAL A 519 -1.22 -13.72 19.18
C VAL A 519 -2.46 -14.52 19.59
N LEU A 520 -3.35 -13.86 20.32
CA LEU A 520 -4.63 -14.40 20.78
C LEU A 520 -5.76 -13.66 20.06
N SER A 521 -6.63 -14.39 19.39
CA SER A 521 -7.66 -13.83 18.53
C SER A 521 -9.06 -14.23 19.00
N TYR A 522 -9.95 -13.27 19.08
CA TYR A 522 -11.37 -13.44 19.32
C TYR A 522 -12.16 -12.71 18.24
N VAL A 523 -13.03 -13.42 17.55
CA VAL A 523 -13.94 -12.84 16.55
C VAL A 523 -15.32 -12.81 17.18
N GLY A 524 -15.84 -11.59 17.40
CA GLY A 524 -17.16 -11.38 17.98
C GLY A 524 -18.28 -11.98 17.11
N GLU A 525 -19.43 -12.23 17.71
CA GLU A 525 -20.59 -12.76 16.99
C GLU A 525 -21.00 -11.82 15.84
N ARG A 526 -21.14 -12.38 14.66
CA ARG A 526 -21.76 -11.67 13.53
C ARG A 526 -23.26 -11.65 13.76
N VAL A 527 -23.84 -10.46 13.91
CA VAL A 527 -25.29 -10.32 13.96
C VAL A 527 -25.86 -10.66 12.58
N LYS A 528 -26.71 -11.70 12.51
CA LYS A 528 -27.40 -12.11 11.29
C LYS A 528 -28.20 -10.94 10.70
N GLY A 529 -28.07 -10.70 9.40
CA GLY A 529 -28.91 -9.77 8.66
C GLY A 529 -28.50 -8.29 8.73
N GLN A 530 -27.32 -7.96 9.26
CA GLN A 530 -26.84 -6.56 9.23
C GLN A 530 -26.04 -6.29 7.96
N VAL A 531 -26.47 -5.27 7.23
CA VAL A 531 -25.65 -4.62 6.19
C VAL A 531 -24.75 -3.61 6.89
N ILE A 532 -23.44 -3.72 6.70
CA ILE A 532 -22.51 -2.69 7.16
C ILE A 532 -22.44 -1.63 6.06
N ALA A 533 -23.01 -0.46 6.32
CA ALA A 533 -22.82 0.70 5.48
C ALA A 533 -21.78 1.63 6.15
N ARG A 534 -20.72 1.99 5.42
CA ARG A 534 -19.83 3.07 5.82
C ARG A 534 -20.28 4.34 5.09
N VAL A 535 -20.57 5.37 5.85
CA VAL A 535 -20.84 6.69 5.29
C VAL A 535 -19.67 7.58 5.70
N GLN A 536 -18.91 8.02 4.71
CA GLN A 536 -17.81 8.97 4.89
C GLN A 536 -18.22 10.30 4.28
N LEU A 537 -18.23 11.35 5.09
CA LEU A 537 -18.52 12.71 4.66
C LEU A 537 -17.22 13.51 4.70
N ASN A 538 -16.72 13.88 3.54
CA ASN A 538 -15.51 14.68 3.42
C ASN A 538 -15.83 16.17 3.31
N GLY A 539 -14.99 17.03 3.89
CA GLY A 539 -15.08 18.49 3.73
C GLY A 539 -16.17 19.18 4.56
N ILE A 540 -16.86 18.48 5.47
CA ILE A 540 -17.82 19.12 6.37
C ILE A 540 -17.06 19.76 7.54
N LYS A 541 -17.30 21.07 7.72
CA LYS A 541 -16.84 21.82 8.90
C LYS A 541 -18.03 22.08 9.81
N THR A 542 -17.98 21.56 11.03
CA THR A 542 -18.99 21.83 12.06
C THR A 542 -18.52 22.91 13.02
N GLN A 543 -19.48 23.65 13.60
CA GLN A 543 -19.22 24.58 14.68
C GLN A 543 -19.35 23.84 16.03
N PRO A 544 -18.74 24.34 17.12
CA PRO A 544 -18.96 23.76 18.43
C PRO A 544 -20.46 23.67 18.79
N GLY A 545 -20.92 22.45 19.09
CA GLY A 545 -22.35 22.17 19.41
C GLY A 545 -23.20 21.70 18.22
N GLU A 546 -22.64 21.63 17.03
CA GLU A 546 -23.28 21.01 15.86
C GLU A 546 -22.90 19.51 15.79
N THR A 547 -23.86 18.69 15.43
CA THR A 547 -23.67 17.25 15.22
C THR A 547 -24.13 16.88 13.82
N VAL A 548 -23.31 16.15 13.08
CA VAL A 548 -23.72 15.57 11.80
C VAL A 548 -24.47 14.28 12.07
N VAL A 549 -25.66 14.14 11.51
CA VAL A 549 -26.50 12.96 11.69
C VAL A 549 -26.85 12.32 10.35
N LEU A 550 -27.02 11.01 10.37
CA LEU A 550 -27.51 10.22 9.27
C LEU A 550 -28.99 9.87 9.54
N ILE A 551 -29.87 10.14 8.58
CA ILE A 551 -31.29 9.75 8.66
C ILE A 551 -31.69 8.97 7.42
N GLY A 552 -32.65 8.07 7.55
CA GLY A 552 -33.14 7.23 6.45
C GLY A 552 -34.46 6.54 6.77
N ASP A 553 -34.92 5.70 5.85
CA ASP A 553 -36.20 5.01 5.89
C ASP A 553 -36.20 3.68 6.68
N CYS A 554 -35.13 3.39 7.41
CA CYS A 554 -35.03 2.22 8.27
C CYS A 554 -34.98 2.61 9.75
N PRO A 555 -35.34 1.69 10.67
CA PRO A 555 -35.32 1.96 12.11
C PRO A 555 -33.96 2.41 12.64
N GLU A 556 -32.88 1.87 12.10
CA GLU A 556 -31.50 2.18 12.48
C GLU A 556 -31.10 3.61 12.10
N LEU A 557 -31.73 4.18 11.10
CA LEU A 557 -31.55 5.56 10.65
C LEU A 557 -32.73 6.47 11.05
N GLY A 558 -33.56 6.03 11.98
CA GLY A 558 -34.61 6.82 12.60
C GLY A 558 -35.90 6.94 11.78
N ASN A 559 -36.10 6.24 10.67
CA ASN A 559 -37.29 6.33 9.82
C ASN A 559 -37.67 7.78 9.45
N TRP A 560 -36.68 8.55 9.06
CA TRP A 560 -36.79 10.00 8.75
C TRP A 560 -37.14 10.89 9.95
N ASP A 561 -37.08 10.37 11.18
CA ASP A 561 -37.25 11.15 12.41
C ASP A 561 -35.88 11.63 12.91
N ILE A 562 -35.61 12.92 12.80
CA ILE A 562 -34.31 13.50 13.17
C ILE A 562 -33.98 13.31 14.66
N SER A 563 -34.99 13.14 15.52
CA SER A 563 -34.77 12.87 16.94
C SER A 563 -34.24 11.47 17.23
N LYS A 564 -34.29 10.58 16.23
CA LYS A 564 -33.81 9.21 16.28
C LYS A 564 -32.66 8.97 15.27
N ALA A 565 -32.16 10.05 14.70
CA ALA A 565 -31.07 9.99 13.73
C ALA A 565 -29.78 9.41 14.34
N TYR A 566 -28.99 8.73 13.51
CA TYR A 566 -27.69 8.23 13.93
C TYR A 566 -26.66 9.35 13.89
N ALA A 567 -26.09 9.70 15.03
CA ALA A 567 -25.00 10.68 15.10
C ALA A 567 -23.70 10.07 14.53
N LEU A 568 -23.07 10.78 13.59
CA LEU A 568 -21.76 10.39 13.11
C LEU A 568 -20.69 10.81 14.11
N GLU A 569 -19.79 9.91 14.41
CA GLU A 569 -18.64 10.17 15.27
C GLU A 569 -17.48 10.68 14.41
N TYR A 570 -16.71 11.63 14.97
CA TYR A 570 -15.50 12.16 14.39
C TYR A 570 -14.35 11.17 14.53
#